data_a3189b01f6683b2aafffaf3a2f6847d5
#
_entry.id   a3189b01f6683b2aafffaf3a2f6847d5
#
_cell.length_a   1.000
_cell.length_b   1.000
_cell.length_c   1.000
_cell.angle_alpha   90.00
_cell.angle_beta   90.00
_cell.angle_gamma   90.00
#
_symmetry.space_group_name_H-M   'P 1'
#
loop_
_entity.id
_entity.type
_entity.pdbx_description
1 polymer ?
#
loop_
_entity_poly.entity_id
_entity_poly.type
_entity_poly.pdbx_seq_one_letter_code
_entity_poly.pdbx_strand_id
1 'polypeptide(L)'
;MNGWNDTDEYSTSEVKTNKVWIDGKPIYRKCFYSATNWALGTNVGTINNVDMPICIRNISAHNLTSGVMSYIENYGDYAGSHTVSCVASLDINTTTRVGTVIASRRAHFANNCPSCIIVEYTKTTD
;
A
#
# COMPACT_ATOMS: atom_id res chain seq x y z
N MET A 1 8.09 8.75 -27.74
CA MET A 1 8.12 8.24 -27.31
C MET A 1 7.90 7.74 -26.91
N ASN A 2 7.72 7.78 -26.59
CA ASN A 2 7.65 7.27 -26.07
C ASN A 2 7.34 6.40 -25.29
N GLY A 3 7.21 5.97 -25.52
CA GLY A 3 6.68 4.95 -24.76
C GLY A 3 7.25 4.70 -23.43
N TRP A 4 8.03 5.53 -23.13
CA TRP A 4 8.69 5.42 -21.95
C TRP A 4 7.99 5.92 -20.82
N ASN A 5 6.88 6.36 -20.97
CA ASN A 5 6.21 6.92 -20.01
C ASN A 5 5.69 6.04 -19.12
N ASP A 6 6.19 5.73 -18.38
CA ASP A 6 6.08 5.29 -17.67
C ASP A 6 5.36 4.63 -16.91
N THR A 7 5.04 4.04 -16.93
CA THR A 7 3.95 3.28 -16.56
C THR A 7 4.17 2.27 -15.49
N ASP A 8 5.40 1.94 -15.20
CA ASP A 8 5.75 1.08 -14.09
C ASP A 8 6.34 1.87 -12.93
N GLU A 9 6.17 3.18 -12.96
CA GLU A 9 6.69 4.02 -11.92
C GLU A 9 5.95 3.81 -10.60
N TYR A 10 6.69 3.76 -9.51
CA TYR A 10 6.14 3.78 -8.17
C TYR A 10 6.29 5.20 -7.63
N SER A 11 5.17 5.85 -7.33
CA SER A 11 5.15 7.25 -6.96
C SER A 11 4.15 7.49 -5.84
N THR A 12 4.40 8.50 -5.02
CA THR A 12 3.42 8.95 -4.03
C THR A 12 2.31 9.77 -4.68
N SER A 13 2.46 10.14 -5.95
CA SER A 13 1.37 10.69 -6.75
C SER A 13 0.66 9.58 -7.49
N GLU A 14 -0.59 9.80 -7.85
CA GLU A 14 -1.34 8.82 -8.63
C GLU A 14 -0.73 8.67 -10.01
N VAL A 15 -0.50 7.45 -10.44
CA VAL A 15 0.06 7.14 -11.75
C VAL A 15 -0.92 6.26 -12.51
N LYS A 16 -1.22 6.63 -13.74
CA LYS A 16 -2.00 5.78 -14.64
C LYS A 16 -1.05 4.79 -15.29
N THR A 17 -1.22 3.52 -14.97
CA THR A 17 -0.38 2.47 -15.55
C THR A 17 -0.85 2.15 -16.97
N ASN A 18 -0.10 1.31 -17.69
CA ASN A 18 -0.55 0.84 -19.00
C ASN A 18 -1.27 -0.51 -18.90
N LYS A 19 -1.67 -0.91 -17.70
CA LYS A 19 -2.46 -2.12 -17.50
C LYS A 19 -3.94 -1.80 -17.49
N VAL A 20 -4.74 -2.77 -17.85
CA VAL A 20 -6.19 -2.67 -17.80
C VAL A 20 -6.77 -3.77 -16.94
N TRP A 21 -7.89 -3.47 -16.30
CA TRP A 21 -8.60 -4.44 -15.50
C TRP A 21 -9.52 -5.28 -16.40
N ILE A 22 -10.14 -6.27 -15.83
CA ILE A 22 -11.00 -7.22 -16.56
C ILE A 22 -12.12 -6.49 -17.34
N ASP A 23 -12.61 -5.38 -16.82
CA ASP A 23 -13.68 -4.59 -17.43
C ASP A 23 -13.17 -3.59 -18.49
N GLY A 24 -11.87 -3.58 -18.75
CA GLY A 24 -11.28 -2.68 -19.73
C GLY A 24 -10.86 -1.32 -19.19
N LYS A 25 -11.13 -1.05 -17.93
CA LYS A 25 -10.73 0.23 -17.34
C LYS A 25 -9.23 0.26 -17.05
N PRO A 26 -8.59 1.42 -17.19
CA PRO A 26 -7.18 1.52 -16.84
C PRO A 26 -6.97 1.34 -15.34
N ILE A 27 -5.82 0.79 -15.00
CA ILE A 27 -5.42 0.59 -13.60
C ILE A 27 -4.50 1.74 -13.20
N TYR A 28 -4.80 2.34 -12.07
CA TYR A 28 -3.99 3.38 -11.45
C TYR A 28 -3.22 2.81 -10.28
N ARG A 29 -2.11 3.43 -9.96
CA ARG A 29 -1.27 3.05 -8.82
C ARG A 29 -0.94 4.29 -8.01
N LYS A 30 -0.99 4.16 -6.69
CA LYS A 30 -0.54 5.20 -5.79
C LYS A 30 0.18 4.55 -4.62
N CYS A 31 1.32 5.12 -4.23
CA CYS A 31 2.11 4.62 -3.12
C CYS A 31 2.05 5.58 -1.95
N PHE A 32 2.10 5.03 -0.75
CA PHE A 32 2.18 5.79 0.48
C PHE A 32 3.45 5.36 1.18
N TYR A 33 4.34 6.30 1.42
CA TYR A 33 5.66 5.99 1.94
C TYR A 33 5.91 6.70 3.25
N SER A 34 6.58 6.01 4.16
CA SER A 34 7.09 6.61 5.38
C SER A 34 8.51 6.14 5.62
N ALA A 35 9.37 7.04 6.06
CA ALA A 35 10.73 6.69 6.45
C ALA A 35 10.75 5.85 7.73
N THR A 36 9.65 5.87 8.48
CA THR A 36 9.48 5.07 9.69
C THR A 36 8.24 4.22 9.55
N ASN A 37 8.16 3.14 10.30
CA ASN A 37 6.97 2.31 10.28
C ASN A 37 5.74 3.06 10.77
N TRP A 38 4.59 2.71 10.21
CA TRP A 38 3.32 3.28 10.62
C TRP A 38 2.93 2.77 12.00
N ALA A 39 2.30 3.62 12.79
CA ALA A 39 1.66 3.16 14.01
C ALA A 39 0.43 2.32 13.68
N LEU A 40 0.02 1.46 14.60
CA LEU A 40 -1.14 0.60 14.42
C LEU A 40 -2.38 1.45 14.17
N GLY A 41 -3.10 1.15 13.11
CA GLY A 41 -4.34 1.84 12.77
C GLY A 41 -4.18 3.22 12.17
N THR A 42 -3.00 3.56 11.69
CA THR A 42 -2.76 4.89 11.12
C THR A 42 -3.49 5.07 9.80
N ASN A 43 -4.24 6.16 9.68
CA ASN A 43 -4.77 6.61 8.40
C ASN A 43 -3.63 7.30 7.65
N VAL A 44 -3.17 6.69 6.57
CA VAL A 44 -2.01 7.20 5.84
C VAL A 44 -2.40 8.07 4.66
N GLY A 45 -3.66 8.10 4.29
CA GLY A 45 -4.14 8.95 3.21
C GLY A 45 -5.39 8.42 2.57
N THR A 46 -5.84 9.13 1.55
CA THR A 46 -7.07 8.79 0.84
C THR A 46 -6.82 8.76 -0.67
N ILE A 47 -7.70 8.03 -1.36
CA ILE A 47 -7.73 7.95 -2.80
C ILE A 47 -9.15 8.29 -3.24
N ASN A 48 -9.27 9.22 -4.17
CA ASN A 48 -10.59 9.65 -4.65
C ASN A 48 -11.07 8.83 -5.84
N ASN A 49 -12.37 8.74 -5.98
CA ASN A 49 -13.00 8.13 -7.14
C ASN A 49 -12.61 6.68 -7.38
N VAL A 50 -12.52 5.91 -6.33
CA VAL A 50 -12.17 4.49 -6.45
C VAL A 50 -13.39 3.71 -6.92
N ASP A 51 -13.24 3.00 -8.03
CA ASP A 51 -14.28 2.11 -8.52
C ASP A 51 -14.05 0.70 -7.98
N MET A 52 -12.93 0.10 -8.34
CA MET A 52 -12.58 -1.26 -7.91
C MET A 52 -11.17 -1.26 -7.34
N PRO A 53 -11.00 -1.68 -6.08
CA PRO A 53 -9.67 -1.93 -5.56
C PRO A 53 -9.17 -3.28 -6.11
N ILE A 54 -7.94 -3.28 -6.60
CA ILE A 54 -7.37 -4.47 -7.24
C ILE A 54 -6.31 -5.10 -6.39
N CYS A 55 -5.43 -4.28 -5.83
CA CYS A 55 -4.29 -4.79 -5.08
C CYS A 55 -3.90 -3.80 -4.01
N ILE A 56 -3.57 -4.30 -2.84
CA ILE A 56 -2.96 -3.50 -1.80
C ILE A 56 -1.82 -4.31 -1.20
N ARG A 57 -0.65 -3.70 -1.11
CA ARG A 57 0.54 -4.34 -0.57
C ARG A 57 1.18 -3.42 0.44
N ASN A 58 1.56 -3.97 1.58
CA ASN A 58 2.30 -3.24 2.59
C ASN A 58 3.67 -3.88 2.73
N ILE A 59 4.71 -3.13 2.40
CA ILE A 59 6.09 -3.58 2.49
C ILE A 59 6.76 -2.79 3.60
N SER A 60 7.26 -3.47 4.60
CA SER A 60 7.97 -2.83 5.70
C SER A 60 9.36 -3.42 5.84
N ALA A 61 10.32 -2.56 6.07
CA ALA A 61 11.65 -3.00 6.42
C ALA A 61 11.66 -3.46 7.87
N HIS A 62 12.27 -4.59 8.11
CA HIS A 62 12.42 -5.16 9.44
C HIS A 62 13.89 -5.19 9.80
N ASN A 63 14.24 -4.51 10.88
CA ASN A 63 15.62 -4.47 11.34
C ASN A 63 15.81 -5.55 12.39
N LEU A 64 16.65 -6.52 12.08
CA LEU A 64 17.02 -7.56 13.01
C LEU A 64 18.15 -7.09 13.92
N THR A 65 18.34 -7.78 15.02
CA THR A 65 19.24 -7.33 16.08
C THR A 65 20.70 -7.14 15.65
N SER A 66 21.10 -7.74 14.56
CA SER A 66 22.47 -7.62 14.06
C SER A 66 22.63 -6.49 13.04
N GLY A 67 21.64 -5.66 12.87
CA GLY A 67 21.68 -4.59 11.88
C GLY A 67 21.27 -5.03 10.47
N VAL A 68 20.85 -6.27 10.32
CA VAL A 68 20.38 -6.77 9.03
C VAL A 68 18.98 -6.26 8.80
N MET A 69 18.74 -5.75 7.60
CA MET A 69 17.42 -5.26 7.18
C MET A 69 16.76 -6.27 6.27
N SER A 70 15.51 -6.53 6.51
CA SER A 70 14.70 -7.37 5.64
C SER A 70 13.39 -6.66 5.33
N TYR A 71 12.87 -6.87 4.12
CA TYR A 71 11.56 -6.35 3.77
C TYR A 71 10.53 -7.46 3.89
N ILE A 72 9.41 -7.13 4.53
CA ILE A 72 8.31 -8.05 4.75
C ILE A 72 7.06 -7.44 4.13
N GLU A 73 6.41 -8.22 3.28
CA GLU A 73 5.20 -7.78 2.61
C GLU A 73 4.00 -8.47 3.19
N ASN A 74 3.04 -7.70 3.69
CA ASN A 74 1.76 -8.19 4.22
C ASN A 74 1.92 -9.39 5.14
N TYR A 75 2.87 -9.29 6.04
CA TYR A 75 3.20 -10.38 6.94
C TYR A 75 2.25 -10.38 8.14
N GLY A 76 1.75 -11.53 8.49
CA GLY A 76 0.93 -11.70 9.67
C GLY A 76 1.28 -12.97 10.39
N ASP A 77 1.41 -12.88 11.72
CA ASP A 77 1.66 -14.04 12.56
C ASP A 77 0.88 -13.88 13.85
N TYR A 78 -0.01 -14.81 14.10
CA TYR A 78 -0.78 -14.81 15.34
C TYR A 78 -0.66 -16.12 16.06
N ALA A 79 0.39 -16.88 15.77
CA ALA A 79 0.60 -18.17 16.42
C ALA A 79 1.44 -17.97 17.66
N GLY A 80 0.82 -18.00 18.79
CA GLY A 80 1.52 -18.01 20.06
C GLY A 80 2.14 -16.68 20.44
N SER A 81 3.42 -16.66 20.68
CA SER A 81 4.11 -15.52 21.27
C SER A 81 4.49 -14.44 20.27
N HIS A 82 4.30 -14.69 18.99
CA HIS A 82 4.66 -13.73 17.98
C HIS A 82 3.40 -13.15 17.36
N THR A 83 3.17 -11.88 17.56
CA THR A 83 2.05 -11.17 16.97
C THR A 83 2.60 -10.10 16.05
N VAL A 84 3.38 -10.52 15.08
CA VAL A 84 3.91 -9.61 14.08
C VAL A 84 2.91 -9.51 12.94
N SER A 85 2.58 -8.31 12.57
CA SER A 85 1.63 -8.08 11.51
C SER A 85 2.01 -6.82 10.76
N CYS A 86 2.04 -6.92 9.45
CA CYS A 86 2.30 -5.79 8.57
C CYS A 86 1.22 -5.82 7.51
N VAL A 87 0.09 -5.19 7.81
CA VAL A 87 -1.11 -5.27 7.01
C VAL A 87 -1.58 -3.88 6.66
N ALA A 88 -2.16 -3.75 5.49
CA ALA A 88 -2.81 -2.52 5.10
C ALA A 88 -4.20 -2.84 4.59
N SER A 89 -5.11 -1.91 4.72
CA SER A 89 -6.45 -2.04 4.17
C SER A 89 -6.84 -0.78 3.42
N LEU A 90 -7.75 -0.93 2.48
CA LEU A 90 -8.36 0.17 1.76
C LEU A 90 -9.86 0.10 2.02
N ASP A 91 -10.33 1.03 2.85
CA ASP A 91 -11.74 1.11 3.21
C ASP A 91 -12.42 2.10 2.27
N ILE A 92 -13.37 1.63 1.48
CA ILE A 92 -14.03 2.46 0.48
C ILE A 92 -15.42 2.82 0.96
N ASN A 93 -15.69 4.13 1.00
CA ASN A 93 -17.06 4.61 1.20
C ASN A 93 -17.83 4.37 -0.09
N THR A 94 -18.85 3.53 -0.02
CA THR A 94 -19.58 3.12 -1.23
C THR A 94 -20.44 4.23 -1.83
N THR A 95 -20.68 5.30 -1.09
CA THR A 95 -21.43 6.44 -1.60
C THR A 95 -20.51 7.47 -2.24
N THR A 96 -19.46 7.88 -1.53
CA THR A 96 -18.55 8.91 -2.02
C THR A 96 -17.45 8.36 -2.91
N ARG A 97 -17.20 7.06 -2.85
CA ARG A 97 -16.13 6.36 -3.56
C ARG A 97 -14.74 6.85 -3.16
N VAL A 98 -14.61 7.38 -1.96
CA VAL A 98 -13.33 7.74 -1.40
C VAL A 98 -12.78 6.53 -0.63
N GLY A 99 -11.56 6.15 -0.93
CA GLY A 99 -10.88 5.08 -0.23
C GLY A 99 -9.95 5.66 0.82
N THR A 100 -9.98 5.10 2.02
CA THR A 100 -9.07 5.46 3.11
C THR A 100 -8.08 4.33 3.30
N VAL A 101 -6.81 4.66 3.24
CA VAL A 101 -5.74 3.66 3.40
C VAL A 101 -5.32 3.64 4.85
N ILE A 102 -5.45 2.46 5.47
CA ILE A 102 -5.12 2.26 6.89
C ILE A 102 -3.93 1.32 6.97
N ALA A 103 -2.89 1.75 7.66
CA ALA A 103 -1.73 0.92 7.91
C ALA A 103 -1.79 0.34 9.31
N SER A 104 -1.28 -0.86 9.46
CA SER A 104 -1.28 -1.55 10.72
C SER A 104 0.10 -2.17 10.94
N ARG A 105 0.63 -1.99 12.13
CA ARG A 105 1.92 -2.54 12.50
C ARG A 105 1.83 -3.10 13.91
N ARG A 106 2.47 -4.22 14.14
CA ARG A 106 2.55 -4.81 15.46
C ARG A 106 4.00 -4.89 15.92
N ALA A 107 4.18 -5.40 17.13
CA ALA A 107 5.50 -5.54 17.74
C ALA A 107 6.47 -6.26 16.80
N HIS A 108 7.72 -6.10 17.07
CA HIS A 108 8.89 -6.66 16.38
C HIS A 108 9.34 -5.88 15.14
N PHE A 109 8.55 -4.94 14.63
CA PHE A 109 9.03 -4.07 13.58
C PHE A 109 9.63 -2.81 14.20
N ALA A 110 10.82 -2.45 13.79
CA ALA A 110 11.48 -1.27 14.31
C ALA A 110 10.78 0.01 13.83
N ASN A 111 10.69 1.00 14.71
CA ASN A 111 10.00 2.24 14.38
C ASN A 111 10.73 3.07 13.35
N ASN A 112 12.04 2.88 13.23
CA ASN A 112 12.86 3.68 12.32
C ASN A 112 13.10 3.01 10.97
N CYS A 113 12.33 2.00 10.66
CA CYS A 113 12.45 1.31 9.38
C CYS A 113 11.40 1.82 8.40
N PRO A 114 11.76 1.97 7.11
CA PRO A 114 10.82 2.49 6.13
C PRO A 114 9.69 1.51 5.84
N SER A 115 8.57 2.06 5.44
CA SER A 115 7.39 1.30 5.05
C SER A 115 6.74 1.93 3.84
N CYS A 116 6.23 1.11 2.94
CA CYS A 116 5.54 1.57 1.75
C CYS A 116 4.27 0.76 1.54
N ILE A 117 3.16 1.45 1.27
CA ILE A 117 1.91 0.81 0.90
C ILE A 117 1.66 1.12 -0.57
N ILE A 118 1.45 0.09 -1.37
CA ILE A 118 1.22 0.21 -2.80
C ILE A 118 -0.23 -0.19 -3.06
N VAL A 119 -1.00 0.70 -3.68
CA VAL A 119 -2.40 0.45 -3.98
C VAL A 119 -2.63 0.56 -5.48
N GLU A 120 -3.33 -0.43 -6.05
CA GLU A 120 -3.75 -0.40 -7.44
C GLU A 120 -5.26 -0.51 -7.51
N TYR A 121 -5.88 0.26 -8.41
CA TYR A 121 -7.34 0.42 -8.43
C TYR A 121 -7.78 0.98 -9.78
N THR A 122 -9.08 0.79 -10.09
CA THR A 122 -9.71 1.52 -11.20
C THR A 122 -10.51 2.70 -10.65
N LYS A 123 -10.85 3.63 -11.52
CA LYS A 123 -11.53 4.86 -11.11
C LYS A 123 -12.92 4.97 -11.72
N THR A 124 -13.79 5.61 -10.98
CA THR A 124 -15.16 5.86 -11.45
C THR A 124 -15.22 6.86 -12.59
N THR A 125 -14.15 7.63 -12.77
CA THR A 125 -14.09 8.67 -13.81
C THR A 125 -13.67 8.13 -15.17
N ASP A 126 -13.35 6.87 -15.27
CA ASP A 126 -13.00 6.25 -16.55
C ASP A 126 -14.13 5.44 -17.16
#